data_ff6a636a72fff34f3b293bdcd1b8a807
#
_entry.id   ff6a636a72fff34f3b293bdcd1b8a807
#
_cell.length_a   1.000
_cell.length_b   1.000
_cell.length_c   1.000
_cell.angle_alpha   90.00
_cell.angle_beta   90.00
_cell.angle_gamma   90.00
#
_symmetry.space_group_name_H-M   'P 1'
#
loop_
_entity.id
_entity.type
_entity.pdbx_description
1 polymer ?
#
loop_
_entity_poly.entity_id
_entity_poly.type
_entity_poly.pdbx_seq_one_letter_code
_entity_poly.pdbx_strand_id
1 'polypeptide(L)'
;MRILFLSLILIFNFFSVKAENLPDCKWDNRNGIPCTIITKTNNTTKISESGVYKTIINKQDIINSGANNVIDILKTVSGFDIYQSGPAGQQASIFTRGSESNHTMVLLNGVAINDQSVTNGLFDFGQDFIQTIQQIEIYKGSSGAHFGPSAIAGAINFITAIDYTNQYSISGFDGRNSSLDANFTGITDNGWHLNIKGAANQSVTGSAIADGTENDDATNFQVNLNAEKWINDNTKIKSTVYTRQTRAKYDGSATDESGYVADNKMLALQTGINKIFQNKEDNLIFHYHNYNREYKNSGYLDEYDSESLPIKGERKINSNENFSFGYGSEYKYDWGAFENRGSYTASTRGHVKDFALFTNAGYKISENQTLSFYARSDDHNTAGRNETYKLNYIKILGQFKFSGSHSTGLRNPSLYELYGSDNYGISGNTNLK
;
A
#
# COMPACT_ATOMS: atom_id res chain seq x y z
N MET A 1 31.54 -3.24 -6.79
CA MET A 1 30.58 -4.36 -6.88
C MET A 1 31.01 -5.68 -6.23
N ARG A 2 32.30 -6.05 -6.14
CA ARG A 2 32.74 -7.31 -5.47
C ARG A 2 32.76 -7.31 -3.94
N ILE A 3 32.56 -6.20 -3.27
CA ILE A 3 32.68 -6.07 -1.80
C ILE A 3 31.33 -6.19 -1.08
N LEU A 4 30.21 -5.94 -1.76
CA LEU A 4 28.87 -6.09 -1.18
C LEU A 4 28.40 -7.56 -1.07
N PHE A 5 28.97 -8.47 -1.82
CA PHE A 5 28.61 -9.89 -1.81
C PHE A 5 29.13 -10.66 -0.58
N LEU A 6 30.17 -10.16 0.08
CA LEU A 6 30.75 -10.86 1.24
C LEU A 6 30.14 -10.49 2.58
N SER A 7 29.47 -9.36 2.69
CA SER A 7 28.87 -8.93 3.96
C SER A 7 27.49 -9.55 4.23
N LEU A 8 26.79 -10.04 3.21
CA LEU A 8 25.49 -10.69 3.38
C LEU A 8 25.58 -12.15 3.86
N ILE A 9 26.73 -12.81 3.67
CA ILE A 9 26.94 -14.22 4.06
C ILE A 9 27.22 -14.40 5.56
N LEU A 10 27.58 -13.34 6.27
CA LEU A 10 28.02 -13.41 7.67
C LEU A 10 26.89 -13.31 8.71
N ILE A 11 25.65 -13.04 8.31
CA ILE A 11 24.49 -12.91 9.24
C ILE A 11 23.73 -14.23 9.43
N PHE A 12 24.00 -15.27 8.64
CA PHE A 12 23.20 -16.49 8.61
C PHE A 12 23.59 -17.61 9.59
N ASN A 13 24.42 -17.36 10.58
CA ASN A 13 24.96 -18.46 11.40
C ASN A 13 24.36 -18.65 12.78
N PHE A 14 23.21 -18.14 13.12
CA PHE A 14 22.60 -18.46 14.42
C PHE A 14 21.08 -18.46 14.40
N PHE A 15 20.48 -19.52 13.89
CA PHE A 15 19.17 -20.00 14.38
C PHE A 15 18.92 -21.40 13.82
N SER A 16 19.14 -22.42 14.61
CA SER A 16 18.61 -23.75 14.30
C SER A 16 17.12 -23.74 14.59
N VAL A 17 16.33 -23.53 13.56
CA VAL A 17 14.87 -23.71 13.62
C VAL A 17 14.61 -25.22 13.51
N LYS A 18 14.14 -25.85 14.58
CA LYS A 18 13.56 -27.20 14.51
C LYS A 18 12.25 -27.08 13.73
N ALA A 19 12.16 -27.80 12.63
CA ALA A 19 10.90 -28.00 11.93
C ALA A 19 10.02 -28.92 12.80
N GLU A 20 9.24 -28.36 13.70
CA GLU A 20 8.10 -29.07 14.26
C GLU A 20 6.96 -29.02 13.25
N ASN A 21 6.32 -30.19 13.04
CA ASN A 21 5.13 -30.27 12.23
C ASN A 21 4.10 -29.27 12.77
N LEU A 22 3.80 -28.26 11.97
CA LEU A 22 2.65 -27.40 12.22
C LEU A 22 1.46 -28.27 12.55
N PRO A 23 0.70 -28.01 13.62
CA PRO A 23 -0.57 -28.68 13.77
C PRO A 23 -1.33 -28.40 12.47
N ASP A 24 -1.71 -29.47 11.76
CA ASP A 24 -2.59 -29.37 10.61
C ASP A 24 -3.67 -28.39 10.98
N CYS A 25 -3.81 -27.32 10.21
CA CYS A 25 -4.85 -26.33 10.41
C CYS A 25 -6.19 -27.01 10.10
N LYS A 26 -6.59 -27.92 11.00
CA LYS A 26 -7.87 -28.61 10.94
C LYS A 26 -8.93 -27.60 11.37
N TRP A 27 -9.95 -27.48 10.57
CA TRP A 27 -11.18 -26.83 10.96
C TRP A 27 -11.54 -27.25 12.39
N ASP A 28 -11.42 -26.33 13.32
CA ASP A 28 -12.02 -26.55 14.63
C ASP A 28 -13.54 -26.34 14.47
N ASN A 29 -14.24 -27.46 14.25
CA ASN A 29 -15.70 -27.48 14.11
C ASN A 29 -16.41 -26.91 15.35
N ARG A 30 -15.71 -26.58 16.43
CA ARG A 30 -16.28 -26.04 17.64
C ARG A 30 -16.62 -24.55 17.55
N ASN A 31 -15.96 -23.78 16.67
CA ASN A 31 -16.13 -22.32 16.65
C ASN A 31 -16.35 -21.70 15.25
N GLY A 32 -16.44 -22.49 14.20
CA GLY A 32 -16.71 -21.96 12.83
C GLY A 32 -15.67 -20.96 12.31
N ILE A 33 -14.48 -20.88 12.94
CA ILE A 33 -13.41 -19.96 12.55
C ILE A 33 -12.52 -20.70 11.56
N PRO A 34 -12.55 -20.35 10.27
CA PRO A 34 -11.56 -20.91 9.36
C PRO A 34 -10.18 -20.43 9.81
N CYS A 35 -9.22 -21.35 9.80
CA CYS A 35 -7.80 -21.03 9.95
C CYS A 35 -7.36 -20.24 8.70
N THR A 36 -7.80 -19.02 8.61
CA THR A 36 -7.47 -18.12 7.51
C THR A 36 -6.55 -17.06 8.07
N ILE A 37 -5.35 -17.02 7.55
CA ILE A 37 -4.43 -15.90 7.77
C ILE A 37 -5.11 -14.69 7.16
N ILE A 38 -5.63 -13.84 8.04
CA ILE A 38 -6.45 -12.72 7.61
C ILE A 38 -5.55 -11.50 7.54
N THR A 39 -4.95 -11.31 6.38
CA THR A 39 -4.61 -9.95 5.98
C THR A 39 -5.90 -9.32 5.50
N LYS A 40 -6.67 -8.77 6.41
CA LYS A 40 -7.93 -8.15 6.02
C LYS A 40 -7.83 -6.65 6.00
N THR A 41 -8.14 -6.14 4.86
CA THR A 41 -9.02 -4.98 4.76
C THR A 41 -10.28 -5.28 5.55
N ASN A 42 -10.63 -4.39 6.41
CA ASN A 42 -11.71 -4.32 7.39
C ASN A 42 -13.00 -5.15 7.22
N ASN A 43 -12.99 -6.30 6.58
CA ASN A 43 -14.16 -7.18 6.49
C ASN A 43 -13.79 -8.64 6.25
N THR A 44 -14.24 -9.50 7.17
CA THR A 44 -14.20 -10.96 7.06
C THR A 44 -15.18 -11.54 6.04
N THR A 45 -15.71 -10.73 5.14
CA THR A 45 -16.62 -11.20 4.12
C THR A 45 -15.89 -11.93 3.01
N LYS A 46 -16.33 -13.12 2.66
CA LYS A 46 -15.91 -13.81 1.43
C LYS A 46 -16.08 -12.84 0.26
N ILE A 47 -15.23 -12.93 -0.77
CA ILE A 47 -15.27 -12.06 -1.96
C ILE A 47 -16.69 -11.94 -2.56
N SER A 48 -17.54 -12.97 -2.39
CA SER A 48 -18.94 -12.98 -2.79
C SER A 48 -19.87 -12.11 -1.93
N GLU A 49 -19.47 -11.76 -0.71
CA GLU A 49 -20.34 -11.12 0.28
C GLU A 49 -20.06 -9.62 0.48
N SER A 50 -18.86 -9.13 0.10
CA SER A 50 -18.47 -7.74 0.37
C SER A 50 -19.17 -6.66 -0.48
N GLY A 51 -19.93 -7.04 -1.51
CA GLY A 51 -20.56 -6.03 -2.38
C GLY A 51 -19.60 -5.16 -3.19
N VAL A 52 -18.32 -5.24 -2.93
CA VAL A 52 -17.31 -4.47 -3.64
C VAL A 52 -16.68 -5.33 -4.72
N TYR A 53 -16.63 -4.79 -5.94
CA TYR A 53 -15.90 -5.45 -7.01
C TYR A 53 -14.40 -5.40 -6.69
N LYS A 54 -13.83 -6.57 -6.40
CA LYS A 54 -12.44 -6.73 -6.02
C LYS A 54 -11.76 -7.71 -6.98
N THR A 55 -10.66 -7.29 -7.56
CA THR A 55 -9.74 -8.18 -8.28
C THR A 55 -8.60 -8.55 -7.33
N ILE A 56 -8.25 -9.82 -7.27
CA ILE A 56 -7.12 -10.32 -6.48
C ILE A 56 -6.09 -10.88 -7.45
N ILE A 57 -4.85 -10.44 -7.31
CA ILE A 57 -3.67 -10.99 -7.97
C ILE A 57 -2.83 -11.63 -6.88
N ASN A 58 -2.76 -12.94 -6.85
CA ASN A 58 -2.03 -13.69 -5.83
C ASN A 58 -0.55 -13.86 -6.21
N LYS A 59 0.27 -14.42 -5.32
CA LYS A 59 1.71 -14.61 -5.56
C LYS A 59 2.00 -15.46 -6.80
N GLN A 60 1.19 -16.48 -7.06
CA GLN A 60 1.38 -17.33 -8.23
C GLN A 60 1.05 -16.57 -9.53
N ASP A 61 0.02 -15.72 -9.53
CA ASP A 61 -0.29 -14.86 -10.68
C ASP A 61 0.87 -13.88 -10.96
N ILE A 62 1.46 -13.31 -9.89
CA ILE A 62 2.64 -12.45 -9.99
C ILE A 62 3.82 -13.20 -10.63
N ILE A 63 4.15 -14.38 -10.13
CA ILE A 63 5.24 -15.20 -10.64
C ILE A 63 4.99 -15.58 -12.11
N ASN A 64 3.79 -16.03 -12.42
CA ASN A 64 3.41 -16.47 -13.77
C ASN A 64 3.42 -15.31 -14.80
N SER A 65 3.23 -14.08 -14.34
CA SER A 65 3.25 -12.90 -15.23
C SER A 65 4.65 -12.55 -15.74
N GLY A 66 5.71 -12.98 -15.04
CA GLY A 66 7.08 -12.56 -15.30
C GLY A 66 7.37 -11.09 -15.01
N ALA A 67 6.46 -10.39 -14.32
CA ALA A 67 6.62 -8.99 -13.95
C ALA A 67 7.77 -8.79 -12.95
N ASN A 68 8.59 -7.76 -13.16
CA ASN A 68 9.68 -7.38 -12.27
C ASN A 68 9.32 -6.23 -11.32
N ASN A 69 8.36 -5.41 -11.73
CA ASN A 69 7.87 -4.26 -10.95
C ASN A 69 6.34 -4.27 -10.88
N VAL A 70 5.81 -3.41 -10.02
CA VAL A 70 4.36 -3.29 -9.80
C VAL A 70 3.64 -2.81 -11.05
N ILE A 71 4.24 -1.91 -11.83
CA ILE A 71 3.66 -1.36 -13.05
C ILE A 71 3.36 -2.44 -14.07
N ASP A 72 4.29 -3.38 -14.27
CA ASP A 72 4.12 -4.43 -15.28
C ASP A 72 2.93 -5.33 -14.98
N ILE A 73 2.70 -5.64 -13.70
CA ILE A 73 1.52 -6.43 -13.33
C ILE A 73 0.23 -5.60 -13.44
N LEU A 74 0.26 -4.32 -13.07
CA LEU A 74 -0.92 -3.47 -13.09
C LEU A 74 -1.35 -3.09 -14.52
N LYS A 75 -0.43 -3.08 -15.51
CA LYS A 75 -0.75 -2.95 -16.94
C LYS A 75 -1.66 -4.07 -17.46
N THR A 76 -1.66 -5.23 -16.82
CA THR A 76 -2.55 -6.35 -17.19
C THR A 76 -3.99 -6.17 -16.69
N VAL A 77 -4.23 -5.21 -15.83
CA VAL A 77 -5.52 -5.00 -15.17
C VAL A 77 -6.41 -4.09 -16.01
N SER A 78 -7.51 -4.60 -16.50
CA SER A 78 -8.44 -3.82 -17.32
C SER A 78 -8.97 -2.59 -16.59
N GLY A 79 -9.03 -1.42 -17.27
CA GLY A 79 -9.50 -0.15 -16.73
C GLY A 79 -8.46 0.60 -15.91
N PHE A 80 -7.20 0.23 -16.02
CA PHE A 80 -6.06 1.03 -15.61
C PHE A 80 -5.34 1.57 -16.85
N ASP A 81 -5.19 2.87 -16.92
CA ASP A 81 -4.28 3.54 -17.85
C ASP A 81 -3.04 3.97 -17.07
N ILE A 82 -1.86 3.67 -17.58
CA ILE A 82 -0.60 3.89 -16.87
C ILE A 82 0.28 4.79 -17.72
N TYR A 83 0.71 5.89 -17.11
CA TYR A 83 1.73 6.78 -17.66
C TYR A 83 2.99 6.67 -16.81
N GLN A 84 4.13 6.48 -17.45
CA GLN A 84 5.44 6.44 -16.84
C GLN A 84 6.34 7.43 -17.54
N SER A 85 7.04 8.28 -16.78
CA SER A 85 7.85 9.38 -17.30
C SER A 85 9.11 8.91 -18.03
N GLY A 86 9.55 7.68 -17.76
CA GLY A 86 10.75 7.10 -18.34
C GLY A 86 10.92 5.65 -17.92
N PRO A 87 12.15 5.13 -17.88
CA PRO A 87 12.45 3.75 -17.49
C PRO A 87 12.06 3.40 -16.05
N ALA A 88 12.38 2.17 -15.61
CA ALA A 88 12.14 1.71 -14.24
C ALA A 88 12.79 2.64 -13.21
N GLY A 89 12.08 2.91 -12.12
CA GLY A 89 12.52 3.83 -11.05
C GLY A 89 12.12 5.29 -11.28
N GLN A 90 11.69 5.67 -12.48
CA GLN A 90 11.10 6.98 -12.74
C GLN A 90 9.61 7.00 -12.44
N GLN A 91 9.04 8.19 -12.23
CA GLN A 91 7.65 8.37 -11.80
C GLN A 91 6.67 7.64 -12.70
N ALA A 92 5.75 6.93 -12.07
CA ALA A 92 4.65 6.25 -12.75
C ALA A 92 3.31 6.50 -12.07
N SER A 93 2.32 6.88 -12.85
CA SER A 93 0.97 7.24 -12.43
C SER A 93 -0.06 6.27 -13.00
N ILE A 94 -1.09 5.95 -12.21
CA ILE A 94 -2.22 5.10 -12.64
C ILE A 94 -3.49 5.93 -12.67
N PHE A 95 -4.20 5.87 -13.79
CA PHE A 95 -5.48 6.52 -14.02
C PHE A 95 -6.56 5.43 -14.05
N THR A 96 -7.32 5.30 -12.99
CA THR A 96 -8.33 4.26 -12.85
C THR A 96 -9.62 4.68 -13.55
N ARG A 97 -9.99 4.00 -14.65
CA ARG A 97 -11.22 4.29 -15.43
C ARG A 97 -11.32 5.77 -15.87
N GLY A 98 -10.20 6.37 -16.27
CA GLY A 98 -10.14 7.76 -16.73
C GLY A 98 -10.23 8.82 -15.63
N SER A 99 -10.12 8.43 -14.35
CA SER A 99 -10.01 9.38 -13.24
C SER A 99 -8.58 9.88 -13.10
N GLU A 100 -8.37 10.91 -12.29
CA GLU A 100 -7.04 11.42 -11.97
C GLU A 100 -6.21 10.41 -11.17
N SER A 101 -4.88 10.47 -11.27
CA SER A 101 -3.97 9.52 -10.60
C SER A 101 -4.04 9.56 -9.07
N ASN A 102 -4.34 10.73 -8.49
CA ASN A 102 -4.53 10.93 -7.04
C ASN A 102 -5.91 10.49 -6.53
N HIS A 103 -6.80 10.04 -7.42
CA HIS A 103 -8.10 9.47 -7.06
C HIS A 103 -8.04 7.98 -6.72
N THR A 104 -6.87 7.37 -6.82
CA THR A 104 -6.65 5.97 -6.44
C THR A 104 -5.84 5.93 -5.14
N MET A 105 -6.47 5.43 -4.08
CA MET A 105 -5.79 5.22 -2.81
C MET A 105 -4.90 3.99 -2.88
N VAL A 106 -3.69 4.09 -2.36
CA VAL A 106 -2.78 2.94 -2.24
C VAL A 106 -2.61 2.59 -0.77
N LEU A 107 -2.70 1.29 -0.51
CA LEU A 107 -2.66 0.75 0.84
C LEU A 107 -1.50 -0.27 0.96
N LEU A 108 -0.87 -0.28 2.11
CA LEU A 108 0.04 -1.34 2.54
C LEU A 108 -0.60 -2.08 3.71
N ASN A 109 -0.92 -3.37 3.52
CA ASN A 109 -1.62 -4.18 4.52
C ASN A 109 -2.87 -3.49 5.10
N GLY A 110 -3.63 -2.76 4.26
CA GLY A 110 -4.89 -2.12 4.61
C GLY A 110 -4.79 -0.70 5.17
N VAL A 111 -3.60 -0.10 5.26
CA VAL A 111 -3.40 1.28 5.70
C VAL A 111 -2.88 2.14 4.55
N ALA A 112 -3.45 3.33 4.38
CA ALA A 112 -3.09 4.25 3.29
C ALA A 112 -1.63 4.71 3.39
N ILE A 113 -0.94 4.69 2.23
CA ILE A 113 0.47 5.07 2.08
C ILE A 113 0.70 6.06 0.94
N ASN A 114 -0.31 6.79 0.50
CA ASN A 114 -0.12 7.85 -0.50
C ASN A 114 0.83 8.91 0.05
N ASP A 115 1.78 9.36 -0.77
CA ASP A 115 2.77 10.37 -0.40
C ASP A 115 2.16 11.77 -0.46
N GLN A 116 2.00 12.42 0.69
CA GLN A 116 1.43 13.75 0.79
C GLN A 116 2.41 14.87 0.35
N SER A 117 3.69 14.55 0.16
CA SER A 117 4.69 15.50 -0.32
C SER A 117 4.80 15.56 -1.85
N VAL A 118 4.09 14.70 -2.58
CA VAL A 118 3.98 14.77 -4.04
C VAL A 118 2.92 15.79 -4.45
N THR A 119 3.12 16.46 -5.58
CA THR A 119 2.09 17.27 -6.23
C THR A 119 0.80 16.44 -6.29
N ASN A 120 -0.29 16.99 -5.78
CA ASN A 120 -1.61 16.37 -5.68
C ASN A 120 -1.74 15.06 -4.84
N GLY A 121 -0.72 14.65 -4.05
CA GLY A 121 -0.83 13.51 -3.13
C GLY A 121 -1.00 12.15 -3.83
N LEU A 122 -0.48 11.99 -5.04
CA LEU A 122 -0.50 10.70 -5.75
C LEU A 122 0.44 9.68 -5.10
N PHE A 123 0.33 8.42 -5.50
CA PHE A 123 1.32 7.40 -5.21
C PHE A 123 2.18 7.15 -6.45
N ASP A 124 3.50 7.20 -6.29
CA ASP A 124 4.44 6.91 -7.38
C ASP A 124 4.71 5.40 -7.46
N PHE A 125 4.06 4.75 -8.42
CA PHE A 125 4.19 3.31 -8.66
C PHE A 125 5.52 2.91 -9.31
N GLY A 126 6.30 3.85 -9.83
CA GLY A 126 7.61 3.59 -10.43
C GLY A 126 8.67 3.17 -9.42
N GLN A 127 8.42 3.42 -8.14
CA GLN A 127 9.34 3.13 -7.04
C GLN A 127 9.23 1.71 -6.49
N ASP A 128 8.16 0.97 -6.83
CA ASP A 128 7.85 -0.30 -6.19
C ASP A 128 8.13 -1.50 -7.11
N PHE A 129 8.98 -2.39 -6.62
CA PHE A 129 9.27 -3.68 -7.21
C PHE A 129 8.46 -4.78 -6.51
N ILE A 130 8.24 -5.88 -7.20
CA ILE A 130 7.19 -6.84 -6.84
C ILE A 130 7.64 -7.94 -5.87
N GLN A 131 8.93 -8.06 -5.59
CA GLN A 131 9.51 -9.22 -4.88
C GLN A 131 8.96 -9.38 -3.47
N THR A 132 8.74 -8.27 -2.75
CA THR A 132 8.24 -8.32 -1.36
C THR A 132 6.72 -8.47 -1.26
N ILE A 133 5.99 -8.31 -2.37
CA ILE A 133 4.53 -8.38 -2.41
C ILE A 133 4.06 -9.83 -2.53
N GLN A 134 3.03 -10.20 -1.77
CA GLN A 134 2.41 -11.53 -1.81
C GLN A 134 1.07 -11.54 -2.53
N GLN A 135 0.35 -10.44 -2.47
CA GLN A 135 -0.95 -10.29 -3.11
C GLN A 135 -1.23 -8.83 -3.39
N ILE A 136 -1.91 -8.55 -4.47
CA ILE A 136 -2.43 -7.23 -4.79
C ILE A 136 -3.95 -7.33 -4.84
N GLU A 137 -4.61 -6.48 -4.07
CA GLU A 137 -6.07 -6.37 -4.07
C GLU A 137 -6.45 -5.05 -4.73
N ILE A 138 -7.34 -5.10 -5.71
CA ILE A 138 -7.75 -3.95 -6.50
C ILE A 138 -9.25 -3.74 -6.34
N TYR A 139 -9.62 -2.62 -5.77
CA TYR A 139 -11.00 -2.18 -5.56
C TYR A 139 -11.33 -1.10 -6.58
N LYS A 140 -12.24 -1.39 -7.51
CA LYS A 140 -12.62 -0.44 -8.57
C LYS A 140 -13.95 0.25 -8.26
N GLY A 141 -13.99 1.55 -8.46
CA GLY A 141 -15.11 2.42 -8.14
C GLY A 141 -14.99 3.04 -6.76
N SER A 142 -15.73 4.14 -6.52
CA SER A 142 -15.60 4.92 -5.31
C SER A 142 -15.69 4.06 -4.05
N SER A 143 -14.72 4.21 -3.20
CA SER A 143 -14.55 3.46 -1.96
C SER A 143 -14.16 4.37 -0.79
N GLY A 144 -14.40 5.68 -0.91
CA GLY A 144 -14.10 6.68 0.11
C GLY A 144 -14.75 6.38 1.46
N ALA A 145 -16.01 5.96 1.47
CA ALA A 145 -16.71 5.58 2.69
C ALA A 145 -16.08 4.36 3.39
N HIS A 146 -15.29 3.55 2.68
CA HIS A 146 -14.64 2.37 3.21
C HIS A 146 -13.18 2.65 3.63
N PHE A 147 -12.41 3.32 2.76
CA PHE A 147 -10.98 3.54 2.95
C PHE A 147 -10.61 4.96 3.37
N GLY A 148 -11.50 5.94 3.18
CA GLY A 148 -11.27 7.34 3.45
C GLY A 148 -11.04 8.19 2.20
N PRO A 149 -10.67 9.47 2.38
CA PRO A 149 -10.40 10.41 1.30
C PRO A 149 -9.37 9.89 0.30
N SER A 150 -9.48 10.32 -0.95
CA SER A 150 -8.66 9.88 -2.12
C SER A 150 -9.02 8.52 -2.72
N ALA A 151 -9.95 7.74 -2.15
CA ALA A 151 -10.44 6.52 -2.77
C ALA A 151 -11.65 6.78 -3.70
N ILE A 152 -11.60 7.84 -4.52
CA ILE A 152 -12.68 8.24 -5.44
C ILE A 152 -12.84 7.24 -6.58
N ALA A 153 -11.74 6.84 -7.20
CA ALA A 153 -11.72 5.87 -8.30
C ALA A 153 -11.58 4.43 -7.81
N GLY A 154 -11.10 4.24 -6.59
CA GLY A 154 -10.88 2.95 -5.98
C GLY A 154 -9.66 2.91 -5.08
N ALA A 155 -9.20 1.69 -4.79
CA ALA A 155 -8.01 1.47 -3.99
C ALA A 155 -7.20 0.27 -4.50
N ILE A 156 -5.89 0.32 -4.29
CA ILE A 156 -4.95 -0.78 -4.53
C ILE A 156 -4.28 -1.11 -3.20
N ASN A 157 -4.39 -2.35 -2.75
CA ASN A 157 -3.83 -2.78 -1.47
C ASN A 157 -2.72 -3.81 -1.70
N PHE A 158 -1.51 -3.48 -1.32
CA PHE A 158 -0.37 -4.37 -1.33
C PHE A 158 -0.33 -5.17 -0.03
N ILE A 159 -0.37 -6.48 -0.15
CA ILE A 159 -0.26 -7.43 0.96
C ILE A 159 1.13 -8.04 0.95
N THR A 160 1.84 -7.94 2.05
CA THR A 160 3.24 -8.37 2.15
C THR A 160 3.44 -9.71 2.84
N ALA A 161 2.47 -10.19 3.62
CA ALA A 161 2.50 -11.51 4.24
C ALA A 161 1.11 -12.15 4.27
N ILE A 162 1.01 -13.38 3.78
CA ILE A 162 -0.22 -14.17 3.76
C ILE A 162 0.02 -15.54 4.38
N ASP A 163 1.16 -16.14 4.11
CA ASP A 163 1.53 -17.49 4.50
C ASP A 163 2.74 -17.47 5.43
N TYR A 164 2.67 -18.25 6.49
CA TYR A 164 3.73 -18.44 7.48
C TYR A 164 4.23 -19.88 7.50
N THR A 165 4.07 -20.63 6.42
CA THR A 165 4.71 -21.95 6.29
C THR A 165 6.23 -21.78 6.32
N ASN A 166 6.92 -22.71 7.00
CA ASN A 166 8.38 -22.68 7.07
C ASN A 166 8.97 -22.76 5.67
N GLN A 167 9.51 -21.67 5.19
CA GLN A 167 10.12 -21.55 3.86
C GLN A 167 11.34 -20.67 3.91
N TYR A 168 12.32 -21.01 3.12
CA TYR A 168 13.40 -20.12 2.75
C TYR A 168 13.61 -20.23 1.25
N SER A 169 13.84 -19.11 0.62
CA SER A 169 14.17 -19.06 -0.80
C SER A 169 15.16 -17.94 -1.07
N ILE A 170 16.00 -18.17 -2.03
CA ILE A 170 16.84 -17.13 -2.64
C ILE A 170 16.60 -17.30 -4.12
N SER A 171 16.27 -16.20 -4.79
CA SER A 171 16.12 -16.16 -6.23
C SER A 171 16.89 -14.98 -6.81
N GLY A 172 17.30 -15.10 -8.04
CA GLY A 172 18.02 -14.05 -8.73
C GLY A 172 17.82 -14.17 -10.22
N PHE A 173 17.87 -13.04 -10.86
CA PHE A 173 17.84 -12.89 -12.32
C PHE A 173 18.97 -11.96 -12.72
N ASP A 174 19.68 -12.29 -13.78
CA ASP A 174 20.74 -11.48 -14.33
C ASP A 174 20.43 -11.10 -15.78
N GLY A 175 20.66 -9.82 -16.12
CA GLY A 175 20.38 -9.26 -17.43
C GLY A 175 20.38 -7.74 -17.39
N ARG A 176 19.69 -7.09 -18.31
CA ARG A 176 19.47 -5.63 -18.23
C ARG A 176 18.72 -5.22 -16.98
N ASN A 177 17.78 -6.06 -16.55
CA ASN A 177 17.10 -5.95 -15.26
C ASN A 177 17.61 -7.10 -14.40
N SER A 178 18.46 -6.82 -13.43
CA SER A 178 19.00 -7.82 -12.52
C SER A 178 18.30 -7.70 -11.17
N SER A 179 17.96 -8.82 -10.56
CA SER A 179 17.38 -8.87 -9.23
C SER A 179 17.99 -9.98 -8.36
N LEU A 180 18.03 -9.73 -7.08
CA LEU A 180 18.34 -10.73 -6.06
C LEU A 180 17.34 -10.56 -4.94
N ASP A 181 16.64 -11.62 -4.58
CA ASP A 181 15.74 -11.61 -3.44
C ASP A 181 15.95 -12.81 -2.53
N ALA A 182 15.69 -12.59 -1.25
CA ALA A 182 15.73 -13.60 -0.23
C ALA A 182 14.46 -13.52 0.62
N ASN A 183 13.90 -14.68 0.94
CA ASN A 183 12.74 -14.81 1.80
C ASN A 183 13.01 -15.87 2.88
N PHE A 184 12.65 -15.53 4.09
CA PHE A 184 12.59 -16.44 5.22
C PHE A 184 11.21 -16.34 5.86
N THR A 185 10.57 -17.47 6.08
CA THR A 185 9.32 -17.57 6.84
C THR A 185 9.45 -18.72 7.83
N GLY A 186 9.04 -18.51 9.07
CA GLY A 186 9.14 -19.52 10.09
C GLY A 186 8.38 -19.17 11.37
N ILE A 187 8.32 -20.16 12.25
CA ILE A 187 7.69 -20.04 13.57
C ILE A 187 8.77 -20.26 14.62
N THR A 188 8.87 -19.35 15.57
CA THR A 188 9.78 -19.45 16.72
C THR A 188 9.19 -20.35 17.81
N ASP A 189 10.05 -20.88 18.70
CA ASP A 189 9.63 -21.69 19.86
C ASP A 189 8.61 -20.96 20.76
N ASN A 190 8.65 -19.63 20.79
CA ASN A 190 7.73 -18.78 21.54
C ASN A 190 6.43 -18.46 20.77
N GLY A 191 6.17 -19.11 19.62
CA GLY A 191 4.96 -18.96 18.84
C GLY A 191 4.85 -17.66 18.04
N TRP A 192 5.97 -16.96 17.77
CA TRP A 192 5.99 -15.89 16.78
C TRP A 192 6.06 -16.48 15.38
N HIS A 193 5.15 -16.08 14.53
CA HIS A 193 5.22 -16.28 13.08
C HIS A 193 5.98 -15.12 12.48
N LEU A 194 7.08 -15.39 11.82
CA LEU A 194 7.96 -14.41 11.21
C LEU A 194 8.01 -14.60 9.70
N ASN A 195 7.99 -13.49 8.97
CA ASN A 195 8.27 -13.46 7.54
C ASN A 195 9.21 -12.28 7.27
N ILE A 196 10.39 -12.57 6.74
CA ILE A 196 11.41 -11.59 6.42
C ILE A 196 11.74 -11.73 4.94
N LYS A 197 11.65 -10.64 4.20
CA LYS A 197 11.99 -10.56 2.78
C LYS A 197 12.92 -9.40 2.54
N GLY A 198 13.92 -9.62 1.71
CA GLY A 198 14.80 -8.60 1.19
C GLY A 198 14.92 -8.74 -0.31
N ALA A 199 14.99 -7.64 -1.03
CA ALA A 199 15.23 -7.63 -2.47
C ALA A 199 16.14 -6.47 -2.85
N ALA A 200 17.02 -6.72 -3.82
CA ALA A 200 17.84 -5.72 -4.47
C ALA A 200 17.65 -5.85 -5.97
N ASN A 201 17.39 -4.74 -6.64
CA ASN A 201 17.12 -4.69 -8.06
C ASN A 201 18.03 -3.65 -8.73
N GLN A 202 18.45 -3.93 -9.93
CA GLN A 202 19.13 -3.00 -10.82
C GLN A 202 18.49 -3.06 -12.19
N SER A 203 18.16 -1.91 -12.76
CA SER A 203 17.68 -1.77 -14.13
C SER A 203 18.69 -0.94 -14.91
N VAL A 204 19.20 -1.51 -15.98
CA VAL A 204 20.10 -0.82 -16.93
C VAL A 204 19.29 -0.55 -18.20
N THR A 205 18.96 0.71 -18.41
CA THR A 205 18.08 1.13 -19.52
C THR A 205 18.76 2.22 -20.32
N GLY A 206 18.32 2.42 -21.55
CA GLY A 206 18.74 3.58 -22.34
C GLY A 206 18.09 4.87 -21.81
N SER A 207 18.51 6.01 -22.34
CA SER A 207 17.94 7.33 -22.06
C SER A 207 16.42 7.35 -22.28
N ALA A 208 15.71 8.11 -21.44
CA ALA A 208 14.29 8.42 -21.63
C ALA A 208 14.05 9.34 -22.84
N ILE A 209 15.08 10.06 -23.29
CA ILE A 209 15.04 10.94 -24.43
C ILE A 209 15.35 10.16 -25.70
N ALA A 210 14.55 10.35 -26.75
CA ALA A 210 14.83 9.81 -28.08
C ALA A 210 16.18 10.37 -28.57
N ASP A 211 17.06 9.50 -29.09
CA ASP A 211 18.42 9.80 -29.50
C ASP A 211 19.38 10.19 -28.36
N GLY A 212 19.00 10.02 -27.10
CA GLY A 212 19.88 10.16 -25.95
C GLY A 212 21.00 9.12 -25.93
N THR A 213 22.13 9.48 -25.37
CA THR A 213 23.36 8.64 -25.35
C THR A 213 23.71 8.12 -23.97
N GLU A 214 23.10 8.65 -22.94
CA GLU A 214 23.30 8.19 -21.57
C GLU A 214 22.35 7.03 -21.22
N ASN A 215 22.53 6.47 -20.02
CA ASN A 215 21.62 5.46 -19.47
C ASN A 215 20.89 6.02 -18.26
N ASP A 216 19.56 5.89 -18.25
CA ASP A 216 18.69 6.16 -17.11
C ASP A 216 18.57 4.93 -16.22
N ASP A 217 19.68 4.60 -15.58
CA ASP A 217 19.74 3.42 -14.72
C ASP A 217 19.00 3.64 -13.41
N ALA A 218 18.43 2.58 -12.87
CA ALA A 218 17.83 2.59 -11.55
C ALA A 218 18.34 1.44 -10.68
N THR A 219 18.41 1.71 -9.37
CA THR A 219 18.63 0.70 -8.35
C THR A 219 17.53 0.79 -7.30
N ASN A 220 17.09 -0.36 -6.81
CA ASN A 220 16.09 -0.44 -5.76
C ASN A 220 16.53 -1.45 -4.69
N PHE A 221 16.30 -1.10 -3.45
CA PHE A 221 16.47 -1.99 -2.31
C PHE A 221 15.21 -1.97 -1.47
N GLN A 222 14.74 -3.15 -1.06
CA GLN A 222 13.53 -3.32 -0.26
C GLN A 222 13.76 -4.32 0.86
N VAL A 223 13.17 -4.03 2.03
CA VAL A 223 13.06 -4.99 3.14
C VAL A 223 11.64 -4.97 3.65
N ASN A 224 11.10 -6.14 3.89
CA ASN A 224 9.83 -6.33 4.56
C ASN A 224 9.97 -7.35 5.68
N LEU A 225 9.53 -6.98 6.88
CA LEU A 225 9.46 -7.85 8.04
C LEU A 225 8.03 -7.87 8.54
N ASN A 226 7.45 -9.06 8.67
CA ASN A 226 6.17 -9.27 9.29
C ASN A 226 6.35 -10.20 10.49
N ALA A 227 5.72 -9.87 11.59
CA ALA A 227 5.69 -10.67 12.80
C ALA A 227 4.25 -10.76 13.31
N GLU A 228 3.79 -11.95 13.64
CA GLU A 228 2.45 -12.19 14.15
C GLU A 228 2.50 -13.20 15.30
N LYS A 229 1.71 -12.96 16.35
CA LYS A 229 1.58 -13.88 17.47
C LYS A 229 0.20 -13.81 18.10
N TRP A 230 -0.34 -14.97 18.46
CA TRP A 230 -1.44 -15.07 19.41
C TRP A 230 -0.92 -14.91 20.83
N ILE A 231 -1.36 -13.87 21.53
CA ILE A 231 -0.99 -13.61 22.93
C ILE A 231 -1.82 -14.48 23.87
N ASN A 232 -3.06 -14.74 23.49
CA ASN A 232 -3.99 -15.68 24.11
C ASN A 232 -5.01 -16.15 23.06
N ASP A 233 -5.98 -16.98 23.46
CA ASP A 233 -6.96 -17.63 22.58
C ASP A 233 -7.79 -16.66 21.72
N ASN A 234 -7.87 -15.40 22.10
CA ASN A 234 -8.70 -14.43 21.39
C ASN A 234 -7.99 -13.11 21.01
N THR A 235 -6.71 -12.97 21.32
CA THR A 235 -5.97 -11.73 21.06
C THR A 235 -4.71 -12.02 20.25
N LYS A 236 -4.61 -11.38 19.11
CA LYS A 236 -3.49 -11.47 18.20
C LYS A 236 -2.82 -10.11 18.02
N ILE A 237 -1.49 -10.11 18.02
CA ILE A 237 -0.68 -8.94 17.64
C ILE A 237 -0.03 -9.23 16.30
N LYS A 238 -0.02 -8.24 15.43
CA LYS A 238 0.63 -8.27 14.13
C LYS A 238 1.44 -6.99 13.95
N SER A 239 2.70 -7.13 13.53
CA SER A 239 3.58 -6.00 13.21
C SER A 239 4.19 -6.16 11.85
N THR A 240 4.35 -5.04 11.14
CA THR A 240 5.00 -4.96 9.83
C THR A 240 6.01 -3.83 9.84
N VAL A 241 7.20 -4.10 9.34
CA VAL A 241 8.20 -3.09 8.96
C VAL A 241 8.41 -3.23 7.46
N TYR A 242 8.22 -2.17 6.72
CA TYR A 242 8.48 -2.10 5.29
C TYR A 242 9.39 -0.91 5.02
N THR A 243 10.45 -1.10 4.26
CA THR A 243 11.29 -0.01 3.78
C THR A 243 11.74 -0.27 2.36
N ARG A 244 11.85 0.82 1.59
CA ARG A 244 12.44 0.81 0.27
C ARG A 244 13.28 2.05 0.03
N GLN A 245 14.29 1.90 -0.81
CA GLN A 245 15.03 3.00 -1.41
C GLN A 245 15.17 2.74 -2.89
N THR A 246 14.79 3.71 -3.70
CA THR A 246 14.97 3.70 -5.15
C THR A 246 15.80 4.90 -5.56
N ARG A 247 16.90 4.67 -6.24
CA ARG A 247 17.71 5.69 -6.86
C ARG A 247 17.65 5.50 -8.36
N ALA A 248 17.21 6.52 -9.07
CA ALA A 248 17.05 6.52 -10.51
C ALA A 248 17.69 7.76 -11.13
N LYS A 249 18.29 7.59 -12.30
CA LYS A 249 18.63 8.73 -13.16
C LYS A 249 17.41 9.14 -13.95
N TYR A 250 17.31 10.39 -14.33
CA TYR A 250 16.21 10.93 -15.12
C TYR A 250 16.64 12.16 -15.91
N ASP A 251 15.88 12.51 -16.92
CA ASP A 251 16.03 13.75 -17.68
C ASP A 251 15.04 14.81 -17.18
N GLY A 252 15.53 16.03 -16.91
CA GLY A 252 14.72 17.13 -16.43
C GLY A 252 13.98 17.90 -17.52
N SER A 253 14.38 17.73 -18.77
CA SER A 253 13.81 18.44 -19.92
C SER A 253 13.81 17.56 -21.19
N ALA A 254 13.68 18.15 -22.36
CA ALA A 254 13.76 17.47 -23.65
C ALA A 254 15.21 17.24 -24.13
N THR A 255 16.19 17.46 -23.28
CA THR A 255 17.61 17.24 -23.57
C THR A 255 18.15 16.07 -22.75
N ASP A 256 19.07 15.31 -23.34
CA ASP A 256 19.80 14.21 -22.70
C ASP A 256 20.72 14.78 -21.60
N GLU A 257 20.37 14.62 -20.33
CA GLU A 257 20.98 15.32 -19.21
C GLU A 257 21.63 14.34 -18.23
N SER A 258 22.93 14.17 -18.35
CA SER A 258 23.70 13.40 -17.38
C SER A 258 23.78 14.12 -16.03
N GLY A 259 23.49 13.42 -14.94
CA GLY A 259 23.68 13.95 -13.59
C GLY A 259 22.38 14.29 -12.85
N TYR A 260 21.23 14.15 -13.47
CA TYR A 260 19.96 14.20 -12.79
C TYR A 260 19.71 12.87 -12.05
N VAL A 261 19.48 12.94 -10.75
CA VAL A 261 19.29 11.77 -9.90
C VAL A 261 18.14 12.01 -8.92
N ALA A 262 17.19 11.11 -8.91
CA ALA A 262 16.17 10.99 -7.88
C ALA A 262 16.57 9.89 -6.87
N ASP A 263 16.55 10.21 -5.58
CA ASP A 263 16.73 9.25 -4.47
C ASP A 263 15.45 9.29 -3.62
N ASN A 264 14.68 8.21 -3.64
CA ASN A 264 13.38 8.12 -2.99
C ASN A 264 13.42 7.02 -1.93
N LYS A 265 13.15 7.39 -0.69
CA LYS A 265 13.12 6.49 0.45
C LYS A 265 11.73 6.45 1.09
N MET A 266 11.34 5.30 1.55
CA MET A 266 10.13 5.09 2.32
C MET A 266 10.40 4.15 3.48
N LEU A 267 9.85 4.48 4.65
CA LEU A 267 9.74 3.57 5.79
C LEU A 267 8.28 3.52 6.22
N ALA A 268 7.76 2.32 6.46
CA ALA A 268 6.44 2.12 7.07
C ALA A 268 6.55 1.14 8.24
N LEU A 269 5.97 1.53 9.37
CA LEU A 269 5.86 0.75 10.59
C LEU A 269 4.40 0.59 10.93
N GLN A 270 3.93 -0.63 11.13
CA GLN A 270 2.54 -0.90 11.49
C GLN A 270 2.49 -1.90 12.63
N THR A 271 1.63 -1.64 13.61
CA THR A 271 1.29 -2.61 14.66
C THR A 271 -0.20 -2.65 14.84
N GLY A 272 -0.78 -3.84 14.75
CA GLY A 272 -2.19 -4.09 14.93
C GLY A 272 -2.44 -5.03 16.10
N ILE A 273 -3.48 -4.74 16.86
CA ILE A 273 -4.03 -5.63 17.88
C ILE A 273 -5.41 -6.04 17.41
N ASN A 274 -5.61 -7.33 17.24
CA ASN A 274 -6.89 -7.91 16.86
C ASN A 274 -7.40 -8.75 18.02
N LYS A 275 -8.64 -8.48 18.46
CA LYS A 275 -9.29 -9.24 19.52
C LYS A 275 -10.60 -9.83 19.02
N ILE A 276 -10.71 -11.14 19.06
CA ILE A 276 -11.83 -11.90 18.51
C ILE A 276 -12.65 -12.48 19.69
N PHE A 277 -13.94 -12.20 19.68
CA PHE A 277 -14.93 -12.79 20.54
C PHE A 277 -15.91 -13.64 19.70
N GLN A 278 -16.84 -14.34 20.33
CA GLN A 278 -17.79 -15.20 19.63
C GLN A 278 -18.46 -14.53 18.41
N ASN A 279 -18.95 -13.30 18.59
CA ASN A 279 -19.66 -12.56 17.54
C ASN A 279 -19.09 -11.14 17.30
N LYS A 280 -17.93 -10.81 17.87
CA LYS A 280 -17.31 -9.48 17.78
C LYS A 280 -15.84 -9.60 17.45
N GLU A 281 -15.35 -8.63 16.71
CA GLU A 281 -13.95 -8.46 16.40
C GLU A 281 -13.58 -6.99 16.60
N ASP A 282 -12.57 -6.75 17.43
CA ASP A 282 -12.00 -5.44 17.70
C ASP A 282 -10.63 -5.37 17.05
N ASN A 283 -10.40 -4.34 16.25
CA ASN A 283 -9.12 -4.05 15.62
C ASN A 283 -8.64 -2.67 16.05
N LEU A 284 -7.39 -2.60 16.51
CA LEU A 284 -6.71 -1.34 16.75
C LEU A 284 -5.40 -1.36 15.97
N ILE A 285 -5.17 -0.36 15.13
CA ILE A 285 -4.01 -0.26 14.25
C ILE A 285 -3.31 1.06 14.53
N PHE A 286 -2.01 0.97 14.80
CA PHE A 286 -1.07 2.08 14.82
C PHE A 286 -0.19 1.94 13.59
N HIS A 287 -0.07 3.00 12.82
CA HIS A 287 0.78 3.03 11.64
C HIS A 287 1.58 4.33 11.63
N TYR A 288 2.80 4.24 11.13
CA TYR A 288 3.66 5.37 10.81
C TYR A 288 4.28 5.10 9.46
N HIS A 289 4.31 6.08 8.60
CA HIS A 289 5.17 6.05 7.43
C HIS A 289 5.77 7.41 7.14
N ASN A 290 6.96 7.37 6.54
CA ASN A 290 7.59 8.57 6.01
C ASN A 290 8.10 8.33 4.60
N TYR A 291 8.14 9.43 3.85
CA TYR A 291 8.83 9.55 2.58
C TYR A 291 9.92 10.61 2.71
N ASN A 292 11.09 10.31 2.16
CA ASN A 292 12.15 11.28 1.93
C ASN A 292 12.54 11.17 0.45
N ARG A 293 12.37 12.26 -0.28
CA ARG A 293 12.65 12.32 -1.71
C ARG A 293 13.61 13.44 -2.01
N GLU A 294 14.69 13.13 -2.71
CA GLU A 294 15.69 14.07 -3.15
C GLU A 294 15.80 14.04 -4.67
N TYR A 295 15.72 15.19 -5.29
CA TYR A 295 15.95 15.39 -6.72
C TYR A 295 17.15 16.31 -6.91
N LYS A 296 18.20 15.78 -7.53
CA LYS A 296 19.50 16.45 -7.69
C LYS A 296 19.86 16.60 -9.15
N ASN A 297 20.42 17.73 -9.48
CA ASN A 297 21.19 17.96 -10.70
C ASN A 297 22.38 18.89 -10.41
N SER A 298 23.12 19.30 -11.44
CA SER A 298 24.35 20.10 -11.29
C SER A 298 24.16 21.47 -10.63
N GLY A 299 22.93 21.96 -10.42
CA GLY A 299 22.65 23.30 -9.85
C GLY A 299 21.52 23.34 -8.86
N TYR A 300 20.80 22.23 -8.67
CA TYR A 300 19.57 22.19 -7.88
C TYR A 300 19.55 20.98 -6.95
N LEU A 301 18.90 21.19 -5.81
CA LEU A 301 18.53 20.15 -4.88
C LEU A 301 17.12 20.45 -4.37
N ASP A 302 16.19 19.57 -4.65
CA ASP A 302 14.86 19.58 -4.09
C ASP A 302 14.72 18.43 -3.10
N GLU A 303 14.34 18.73 -1.86
CA GLU A 303 14.11 17.76 -0.79
C GLU A 303 12.64 17.85 -0.35
N TYR A 304 11.95 16.74 -0.36
CA TYR A 304 10.55 16.62 0.00
C TYR A 304 10.39 15.53 1.05
N ASP A 305 10.00 15.94 2.25
CA ASP A 305 9.75 15.04 3.35
C ASP A 305 8.26 15.00 3.68
N SER A 306 7.72 13.83 3.92
CA SER A 306 6.40 13.69 4.53
C SER A 306 6.37 12.56 5.55
N GLU A 307 5.61 12.77 6.60
CA GLU A 307 5.35 11.80 7.66
C GLU A 307 3.84 11.68 7.87
N SER A 308 3.37 10.48 8.14
CA SER A 308 1.97 10.22 8.45
C SER A 308 1.84 9.26 9.62
N LEU A 309 0.95 9.60 10.55
CA LEU A 309 0.65 8.81 11.75
C LEU A 309 -0.86 8.57 11.85
N PRO A 310 -1.42 7.58 11.14
CA PRO A 310 -2.79 7.13 11.33
C PRO A 310 -2.91 6.16 12.51
N ILE A 311 -3.96 6.37 13.31
CA ILE A 311 -4.40 5.47 14.38
C ILE A 311 -5.86 5.15 14.10
N LYS A 312 -6.18 3.86 13.94
CA LYS A 312 -7.52 3.40 13.57
C LYS A 312 -8.03 2.35 14.54
N GLY A 313 -9.22 2.58 15.08
CA GLY A 313 -9.96 1.61 15.88
C GLY A 313 -11.26 1.21 15.20
N GLU A 314 -11.57 -0.07 15.18
CA GLU A 314 -12.80 -0.60 14.58
C GLU A 314 -13.35 -1.74 15.42
N ARG A 315 -14.66 -1.77 15.60
CA ARG A 315 -15.41 -2.93 16.09
C ARG A 315 -16.35 -3.44 15.04
N LYS A 316 -16.33 -4.75 14.83
CA LYS A 316 -17.27 -5.48 14.00
C LYS A 316 -18.11 -6.42 14.86
N ILE A 317 -19.39 -6.49 14.58
CA ILE A 317 -20.36 -7.32 15.28
C ILE A 317 -21.10 -8.16 14.21
N ASN A 318 -21.04 -9.47 14.34
CA ASN A 318 -21.86 -10.39 13.58
C ASN A 318 -23.08 -10.71 14.44
N SER A 319 -24.17 -9.98 14.24
CA SER A 319 -25.37 -10.12 15.07
C SER A 319 -26.05 -11.46 14.87
N ASN A 320 -26.07 -11.95 13.64
CA ASN A 320 -26.51 -13.29 13.26
C ASN A 320 -25.92 -13.66 11.87
N GLU A 321 -26.31 -14.80 11.30
CA GLU A 321 -25.81 -15.27 10.00
C GLU A 321 -26.13 -14.33 8.83
N ASN A 322 -27.15 -13.49 8.97
CA ASN A 322 -27.64 -12.61 7.92
C ASN A 322 -27.26 -11.14 8.11
N PHE A 323 -26.88 -10.71 9.31
CA PHE A 323 -26.61 -9.31 9.62
C PHE A 323 -25.29 -9.09 10.32
N SER A 324 -24.47 -8.23 9.72
CA SER A 324 -23.23 -7.73 10.31
C SER A 324 -23.25 -6.20 10.39
N PHE A 325 -22.63 -5.67 11.43
CA PHE A 325 -22.49 -4.24 11.66
C PHE A 325 -21.10 -3.90 12.14
N GLY A 326 -20.52 -2.81 11.66
CA GLY A 326 -19.23 -2.33 12.08
C GLY A 326 -19.22 -0.83 12.30
N TYR A 327 -18.39 -0.36 13.20
CA TYR A 327 -18.14 1.07 13.44
C TYR A 327 -16.73 1.29 13.95
N GLY A 328 -16.23 2.48 13.73
CA GLY A 328 -14.89 2.83 14.17
C GLY A 328 -14.58 4.30 14.04
N SER A 329 -13.35 4.61 14.42
CA SER A 329 -12.77 5.93 14.28
C SER A 329 -11.34 5.84 13.76
N GLU A 330 -10.90 6.91 13.11
CA GLU A 330 -9.55 7.07 12.64
C GLU A 330 -9.08 8.48 12.95
N TYR A 331 -7.86 8.61 13.45
CA TYR A 331 -7.18 9.88 13.57
C TYR A 331 -5.91 9.81 12.75
N LYS A 332 -5.66 10.82 11.91
CA LYS A 332 -4.48 10.93 11.09
C LYS A 332 -3.81 12.27 11.29
N TYR A 333 -2.49 12.23 11.48
CA TYR A 333 -1.64 13.41 11.52
C TYR A 333 -0.60 13.29 10.42
N ASP A 334 -0.63 14.21 9.47
CA ASP A 334 0.35 14.30 8.39
C ASP A 334 1.19 15.56 8.57
N TRP A 335 2.49 15.45 8.40
CA TRP A 335 3.45 16.54 8.42
C TRP A 335 4.32 16.49 7.16
N GLY A 336 4.77 17.67 6.68
CA GLY A 336 5.66 17.76 5.53
C GLY A 336 6.58 18.95 5.59
N ALA A 337 7.75 18.78 4.98
CA ALA A 337 8.74 19.81 4.74
C ALA A 337 9.20 19.78 3.29
N PHE A 338 9.42 20.95 2.73
CA PHE A 338 9.77 21.17 1.33
C PHE A 338 10.94 22.14 1.29
N GLU A 339 12.09 21.68 0.83
CA GLU A 339 13.29 22.49 0.72
C GLU A 339 13.79 22.49 -0.73
N ASN A 340 13.99 23.69 -1.26
CA ASN A 340 14.48 23.91 -2.61
C ASN A 340 15.76 24.74 -2.54
N ARG A 341 16.83 24.27 -3.16
CA ARG A 341 18.13 24.95 -3.23
C ARG A 341 18.54 25.05 -4.69
N GLY A 342 18.55 26.28 -5.20
CA GLY A 342 18.82 26.57 -6.61
C GLY A 342 18.45 27.99 -6.96
N SER A 343 17.86 28.20 -8.14
CA SER A 343 17.44 29.53 -8.60
C SER A 343 16.36 30.17 -7.71
N TYR A 344 15.48 29.35 -7.14
CA TYR A 344 14.48 29.76 -6.14
C TYR A 344 14.72 28.95 -4.89
N THR A 345 15.41 29.55 -3.91
CA THR A 345 15.61 28.89 -2.62
C THR A 345 14.39 29.14 -1.74
N ALA A 346 13.74 28.07 -1.33
CA ALA A 346 12.59 28.11 -0.44
C ALA A 346 12.68 26.99 0.60
N SER A 347 12.13 27.23 1.78
CA SER A 347 11.95 26.23 2.82
C SER A 347 10.57 26.44 3.44
N THR A 348 9.69 25.50 3.24
CA THR A 348 8.32 25.54 3.77
C THR A 348 8.02 24.26 4.52
N ARG A 349 7.08 24.32 5.45
CA ARG A 349 6.61 23.18 6.22
C ARG A 349 5.16 23.36 6.65
N GLY A 350 4.48 22.24 6.85
CA GLY A 350 3.11 22.30 7.34
C GLY A 350 2.62 20.96 7.85
N HIS A 351 1.43 20.97 8.40
CA HIS A 351 0.78 19.76 8.88
C HIS A 351 -0.73 19.84 8.70
N VAL A 352 -1.34 18.67 8.57
CA VAL A 352 -2.79 18.50 8.57
C VAL A 352 -3.21 17.44 9.58
N LYS A 353 -4.44 17.57 10.06
CA LYS A 353 -5.08 16.62 10.96
C LYS A 353 -6.42 16.22 10.38
N ASP A 354 -6.72 14.96 10.44
CA ASP A 354 -8.00 14.42 10.01
C ASP A 354 -8.54 13.48 11.08
N PHE A 355 -9.80 13.67 11.47
CA PHE A 355 -10.52 12.79 12.36
C PHE A 355 -11.75 12.26 11.65
N ALA A 356 -11.90 10.93 11.65
CA ALA A 356 -13.02 10.31 10.99
C ALA A 356 -13.80 9.37 11.91
N LEU A 357 -15.12 9.37 11.71
CA LEU A 357 -16.02 8.34 12.22
C LEU A 357 -16.60 7.58 11.05
N PHE A 358 -16.67 6.27 11.15
CA PHE A 358 -17.22 5.44 10.09
C PHE A 358 -18.07 4.28 10.62
N THR A 359 -18.97 3.83 9.78
CA THR A 359 -19.83 2.68 10.05
C THR A 359 -20.06 1.87 8.78
N ASN A 360 -20.31 0.59 8.95
CA ASN A 360 -20.73 -0.30 7.87
C ASN A 360 -21.77 -1.29 8.34
N ALA A 361 -22.64 -1.72 7.44
CA ALA A 361 -23.64 -2.75 7.68
C ALA A 361 -23.74 -3.66 6.47
N GLY A 362 -23.86 -4.95 6.72
CA GLY A 362 -24.13 -5.98 5.70
C GLY A 362 -25.38 -6.76 6.04
N TYR A 363 -26.27 -6.92 5.06
CA TYR A 363 -27.49 -7.70 5.21
C TYR A 363 -27.63 -8.71 4.08
N LYS A 364 -27.61 -9.99 4.44
CA LYS A 364 -27.87 -11.11 3.55
C LYS A 364 -29.37 -11.33 3.46
N ILE A 365 -29.97 -10.80 2.38
CA ILE A 365 -31.43 -10.90 2.14
C ILE A 365 -31.81 -12.36 1.91
N SER A 366 -30.96 -13.09 1.18
CA SER A 366 -31.05 -14.53 0.92
C SER A 366 -29.66 -15.08 0.60
N GLU A 367 -29.53 -16.40 0.38
CA GLU A 367 -28.25 -17.04 0.05
C GLU A 367 -27.56 -16.44 -1.18
N ASN A 368 -28.33 -15.83 -2.07
CA ASN A 368 -27.85 -15.26 -3.33
C ASN A 368 -28.05 -13.75 -3.45
N GLN A 369 -28.45 -13.06 -2.37
CA GLN A 369 -28.70 -11.61 -2.38
C GLN A 369 -28.10 -10.95 -1.14
N THR A 370 -27.26 -9.93 -1.36
CA THR A 370 -26.60 -9.16 -0.28
C THR A 370 -26.75 -7.67 -0.52
N LEU A 371 -27.08 -6.94 0.53
CA LEU A 371 -27.07 -5.48 0.60
C LEU A 371 -25.96 -5.05 1.56
N SER A 372 -25.15 -4.05 1.18
CA SER A 372 -24.09 -3.51 2.03
C SER A 372 -24.14 -1.99 2.01
N PHE A 373 -23.97 -1.40 3.18
CA PHE A 373 -23.94 0.05 3.37
C PHE A 373 -22.67 0.46 4.12
N TYR A 374 -22.07 1.58 3.72
CA TYR A 374 -20.94 2.23 4.36
C TYR A 374 -21.21 3.72 4.47
N ALA A 375 -20.86 4.32 5.58
CA ALA A 375 -20.89 5.76 5.77
C ALA A 375 -19.66 6.20 6.56
N ARG A 376 -19.14 7.38 6.22
CA ARG A 376 -17.98 7.97 6.86
C ARG A 376 -18.13 9.49 6.89
N SER A 377 -17.71 10.08 8.00
CA SER A 377 -17.60 11.53 8.18
C SER A 377 -16.17 11.83 8.56
N ASP A 378 -15.50 12.65 7.74
CA ASP A 378 -14.12 13.13 7.93
C ASP A 378 -14.15 14.60 8.34
N ASP A 379 -13.39 14.97 9.38
CA ASP A 379 -13.20 16.34 9.84
C ASP A 379 -11.73 16.72 9.68
N HIS A 380 -11.44 17.36 8.55
CA HIS A 380 -10.08 17.76 8.16
C HIS A 380 -9.86 19.22 8.55
N ASN A 381 -8.76 19.52 9.24
CA ASN A 381 -8.52 20.87 9.82
C ASN A 381 -8.42 21.99 8.79
N THR A 382 -8.20 21.72 7.51
CA THR A 382 -8.17 22.69 6.41
C THR A 382 -9.42 22.59 5.54
N ALA A 383 -9.77 21.38 5.06
CA ALA A 383 -10.89 21.17 4.14
C ALA A 383 -12.26 21.11 4.85
N GLY A 384 -12.28 21.10 6.19
CA GLY A 384 -13.51 21.05 6.98
C GLY A 384 -14.14 19.65 6.99
N ARG A 385 -15.42 19.60 7.39
CA ARG A 385 -16.16 18.35 7.54
C ARG A 385 -16.81 17.93 6.23
N ASN A 386 -16.60 16.67 5.88
CA ASN A 386 -17.15 16.04 4.68
C ASN A 386 -17.71 14.66 5.00
N GLU A 387 -18.73 14.24 4.24
CA GLU A 387 -19.41 12.97 4.45
C GLU A 387 -19.43 12.15 3.16
N THR A 388 -19.13 10.86 3.30
CA THR A 388 -19.15 9.92 2.20
C THR A 388 -20.01 8.71 2.55
N TYR A 389 -20.65 8.14 1.54
CA TYR A 389 -21.42 6.90 1.70
C TYR A 389 -21.29 5.99 0.48
N LYS A 390 -21.56 4.71 0.70
CA LYS A 390 -21.63 3.71 -0.37
C LYS A 390 -22.74 2.71 -0.06
N LEU A 391 -23.60 2.48 -1.04
CA LEU A 391 -24.63 1.45 -1.03
C LEU A 391 -24.31 0.45 -2.13
N ASN A 392 -24.27 -0.84 -1.80
CA ASN A 392 -24.06 -1.91 -2.79
C ASN A 392 -25.16 -2.95 -2.68
N TYR A 393 -25.57 -3.47 -3.83
CA TYR A 393 -26.46 -4.62 -3.94
C TYR A 393 -25.85 -5.66 -4.85
N ILE A 394 -25.88 -6.92 -4.42
CA ILE A 394 -25.43 -8.07 -5.22
C ILE A 394 -26.55 -9.08 -5.32
N LYS A 395 -26.71 -9.65 -6.52
CA LYS A 395 -27.59 -10.80 -6.78
C LYS A 395 -26.85 -11.83 -7.62
N ILE A 396 -26.88 -13.08 -7.19
CA ILE A 396 -26.32 -14.23 -7.91
C ILE A 396 -27.49 -15.04 -8.49
N LEU A 397 -27.46 -15.30 -9.79
CA LEU A 397 -28.44 -16.09 -10.51
C LEU A 397 -27.70 -17.17 -11.32
N GLY A 398 -27.63 -18.39 -10.79
CA GLY A 398 -26.83 -19.46 -11.38
C GLY A 398 -25.35 -19.05 -11.49
N GLN A 399 -24.82 -19.01 -12.70
CA GLN A 399 -23.44 -18.57 -12.96
C GLN A 399 -23.26 -17.05 -13.11
N PHE A 400 -24.35 -16.28 -13.13
CA PHE A 400 -24.31 -14.83 -13.33
C PHE A 400 -24.32 -14.10 -11.98
N LYS A 401 -23.44 -13.11 -11.84
CA LYS A 401 -23.41 -12.17 -10.71
C LYS A 401 -23.77 -10.77 -11.20
N PHE A 402 -24.87 -10.24 -10.71
CA PHE A 402 -25.29 -8.85 -10.92
C PHE A 402 -24.90 -8.02 -9.70
N SER A 403 -24.31 -6.86 -9.93
CA SER A 403 -23.99 -5.93 -8.84
C SER A 403 -24.28 -4.51 -9.27
N GLY A 404 -24.85 -3.73 -8.36
CA GLY A 404 -25.06 -2.30 -8.50
C GLY A 404 -24.53 -1.57 -7.27
N SER A 405 -23.95 -0.38 -7.47
CA SER A 405 -23.50 0.45 -6.36
C SER A 405 -23.74 1.92 -6.64
N HIS A 406 -24.06 2.65 -5.58
CA HIS A 406 -24.08 4.11 -5.56
C HIS A 406 -23.16 4.60 -4.44
N SER A 407 -22.30 5.56 -4.72
CA SER A 407 -21.30 6.04 -3.75
C SER A 407 -20.87 7.47 -4.04
N THR A 408 -20.47 8.17 -2.99
CA THR A 408 -19.79 9.45 -3.06
C THR A 408 -18.28 9.26 -2.78
N GLY A 409 -17.48 10.24 -3.15
CA GLY A 409 -16.05 10.25 -2.87
C GLY A 409 -15.56 11.68 -2.69
N LEU A 410 -14.50 11.83 -1.95
CA LEU A 410 -13.84 13.12 -1.74
C LEU A 410 -12.31 12.93 -1.74
N ARG A 411 -11.59 14.01 -1.94
CA ARG A 411 -10.15 14.11 -1.75
C ARG A 411 -9.84 15.37 -0.94
N ASN A 412 -9.05 15.23 0.09
CA ASN A 412 -8.51 16.36 0.82
C ASN A 412 -7.27 16.91 0.07
N PRO A 413 -6.95 18.21 0.21
CA PRO A 413 -5.71 18.76 -0.32
C PRO A 413 -4.48 18.04 0.27
N SER A 414 -3.47 17.78 -0.55
CA SER A 414 -2.19 17.23 -0.10
C SER A 414 -1.36 18.26 0.66
N LEU A 415 -0.35 17.84 1.39
CA LEU A 415 0.61 18.74 2.03
C LEU A 415 1.34 19.60 1.00
N TYR A 416 1.67 19.03 -0.17
CA TYR A 416 2.30 19.81 -1.23
C TYR A 416 1.37 20.91 -1.78
N GLU A 417 0.09 20.59 -2.01
CA GLU A 417 -0.89 21.59 -2.47
C GLU A 417 -1.09 22.73 -1.47
N LEU A 418 -0.97 22.44 -0.17
CA LEU A 418 -1.15 23.44 0.90
C LEU A 418 0.14 24.22 1.21
N TYR A 419 1.31 23.56 1.22
CA TYR A 419 2.55 24.11 1.76
C TYR A 419 3.74 23.93 0.84
N GLY A 420 3.62 23.19 -0.28
CA GLY A 420 4.72 22.86 -1.17
C GLY A 420 5.40 24.08 -1.77
N SER A 421 6.65 23.90 -2.15
CA SER A 421 7.43 24.85 -2.95
C SER A 421 8.32 24.10 -3.91
N ASP A 422 8.75 24.74 -4.98
CA ASP A 422 9.71 24.16 -5.94
C ASP A 422 10.68 25.21 -6.51
N ASN A 423 11.66 24.75 -7.28
CA ASN A 423 12.65 25.59 -7.93
C ASN A 423 12.11 26.45 -9.09
N TYR A 424 10.84 26.28 -9.46
CA TYR A 424 10.17 27.07 -10.49
C TYR A 424 9.33 28.22 -9.91
N GLY A 425 9.34 28.39 -8.56
CA GLY A 425 8.62 29.44 -7.86
C GLY A 425 7.16 29.09 -7.56
N ILE A 426 6.76 27.83 -7.67
CA ILE A 426 5.44 27.36 -7.23
C ILE A 426 5.39 27.39 -5.70
N SER A 427 4.27 27.85 -5.14
CA SER A 427 4.00 27.82 -3.72
C SER A 427 2.60 27.28 -3.44
N GLY A 428 2.47 26.52 -2.36
CA GLY A 428 1.21 25.95 -1.92
C GLY A 428 0.19 27.03 -1.51
N ASN A 429 -1.08 26.65 -1.50
CA ASN A 429 -2.19 27.50 -1.11
C ASN A 429 -2.91 26.94 0.11
N THR A 430 -2.69 27.55 1.27
CA THR A 430 -3.29 27.14 2.55
C THR A 430 -4.80 27.38 2.65
N ASN A 431 -5.40 28.05 1.67
CA ASN A 431 -6.85 28.31 1.61
C ASN A 431 -7.63 27.28 0.79
N LEU A 432 -6.98 26.22 0.28
CA LEU A 432 -7.67 25.12 -0.40
C LEU A 432 -8.61 24.38 0.57
N LYS A 433 -9.79 24.04 0.06
CA LYS A 433 -10.83 23.32 0.82
C LYS A 433 -11.22 22.03 0.11
#